data_a06d1190f4a17767822932857fdb1b34
#
_entry.id   a06d1190f4a17767822932857fdb1b34
#
_cell.length_a   1.000
_cell.length_b   1.000
_cell.length_c   1.000
_cell.angle_alpha   90.00
_cell.angle_beta   90.00
_cell.angle_gamma   90.00
#
_symmetry.space_group_name_H-M   'P 1'
#
loop_
_entity.id
_entity.type
_entity.pdbx_description
1 polymer ?
#
loop_
_entity_poly.entity_id
_entity_poly.type
_entity_poly.pdbx_seq_one_letter_code
_entity_poly.pdbx_strand_id
1 'polypeptide(L)'
;ARDLDHAVGLIPDGVCVEAADNAVPHLTARTYVGLHGDIGDELATWMIVDTSVPELGGWDPLTPEQALARAERLGFERVWSAGDVVVLHHPDRAVSPTCTTYLEHR
;
A
#
# COMPACT_ATOMS: atom_id res chain seq x y z
N ALA A 1 -12.84 -1.95 9.87
CA ALA A 1 -12.94 -3.33 9.47
C ALA A 1 -13.58 -3.49 8.09
N ARG A 2 -14.82 -3.03 7.89
CA ARG A 2 -15.51 -3.21 6.61
C ARG A 2 -14.84 -2.43 5.48
N ASP A 3 -14.45 -1.19 5.73
CA ASP A 3 -13.78 -0.36 4.73
C ASP A 3 -12.40 -0.88 4.41
N LEU A 4 -11.68 -1.37 5.41
CA LEU A 4 -10.36 -1.96 5.20
C LEU A 4 -10.45 -3.25 4.38
N ASP A 5 -11.44 -4.10 4.67
CA ASP A 5 -11.67 -5.34 3.91
C ASP A 5 -11.96 -5.05 2.44
N HIS A 6 -12.77 -4.02 2.17
CA HIS A 6 -13.05 -3.60 0.81
C HIS A 6 -11.79 -3.08 0.12
N ALA A 7 -11.02 -2.25 0.80
CA ALA A 7 -9.77 -1.70 0.28
C ALA A 7 -8.79 -2.81 -0.10
N VAL A 8 -8.60 -3.80 0.78
CA VAL A 8 -7.74 -4.96 0.51
C VAL A 8 -8.21 -5.71 -0.74
N GLY A 9 -9.53 -5.86 -0.92
CA GLY A 9 -10.11 -6.51 -2.08
C GLY A 9 -9.86 -5.79 -3.40
N LEU A 10 -9.56 -4.49 -3.38
CA LEU A 10 -9.25 -3.72 -4.59
C LEU A 10 -7.83 -3.96 -5.08
N ILE A 11 -6.93 -4.46 -4.24
CA ILE A 11 -5.54 -4.67 -4.61
C ILE A 11 -5.41 -5.94 -5.42
N PRO A 12 -4.85 -5.87 -6.65
CA PRO A 12 -4.63 -7.07 -7.47
C PRO A 12 -3.60 -8.00 -6.85
N ASP A 13 -3.64 -9.29 -7.22
CA ASP A 13 -2.59 -10.23 -6.88
C ASP A 13 -1.31 -9.91 -7.65
N GLY A 14 -0.16 -10.23 -7.06
CA GLY A 14 1.12 -10.14 -7.76
C GLY A 14 1.73 -8.76 -7.85
N VAL A 15 1.15 -7.76 -7.22
CA VAL A 15 1.69 -6.40 -7.20
C VAL A 15 2.54 -6.16 -5.96
N CYS A 16 3.31 -5.06 -5.97
CA CYS A 16 3.92 -4.53 -4.76
C CYS A 16 3.01 -3.44 -4.20
N VAL A 17 2.76 -3.51 -2.89
CA VAL A 17 1.86 -2.59 -2.21
C VAL A 17 2.46 -2.12 -0.90
N GLU A 18 2.23 -0.85 -0.57
CA GLU A 18 2.53 -0.32 0.76
C GLU A 18 1.24 -0.16 1.54
N ALA A 19 1.23 -0.59 2.79
CA ALA A 19 0.02 -0.60 3.59
C ALA A 19 0.34 -0.35 5.05
N ALA A 20 -0.67 0.09 5.81
CA ALA A 20 -0.57 0.22 7.25
C ALA A 20 -0.51 -1.16 7.92
N ASP A 21 -0.02 -1.22 9.16
CA ASP A 21 0.15 -2.45 9.94
C ASP A 21 -1.07 -3.36 9.91
N ASN A 22 -2.25 -2.78 10.06
CA ASN A 22 -3.51 -3.54 10.15
C ASN A 22 -3.95 -4.17 8.82
N ALA A 23 -3.42 -3.68 7.70
CA ALA A 23 -3.73 -4.22 6.39
C ALA A 23 -2.74 -5.29 5.91
N VAL A 24 -1.50 -5.23 6.38
CA VAL A 24 -0.42 -6.11 5.93
C VAL A 24 -0.78 -7.59 6.01
N PRO A 25 -1.33 -8.12 7.13
CA PRO A 25 -1.65 -9.56 7.20
C PRO A 25 -2.64 -10.05 6.15
N HIS A 26 -3.50 -9.16 5.65
CA HIS A 26 -4.50 -9.50 4.65
C HIS A 26 -3.94 -9.54 3.22
N LEU A 27 -2.72 -9.07 3.02
CA LEU A 27 -2.10 -8.92 1.70
C LEU A 27 -0.90 -9.84 1.49
N THR A 28 -0.31 -10.39 2.55
CA THR A 28 0.95 -11.14 2.46
C THR A 28 0.88 -12.38 1.58
N ALA A 29 -0.29 -13.01 1.47
CA ALA A 29 -0.46 -14.23 0.67
C ALA A 29 -0.54 -13.94 -0.84
N ARG A 30 -0.88 -12.71 -1.23
CA ARG A 30 -1.20 -12.36 -2.61
C ARG A 30 -0.27 -11.34 -3.23
N THR A 31 0.48 -10.60 -2.40
CA THR A 31 1.26 -9.44 -2.85
C THR A 31 2.63 -9.42 -2.18
N TYR A 32 3.52 -8.61 -2.75
CA TYR A 32 4.73 -8.18 -2.06
C TYR A 32 4.35 -6.92 -1.27
N VAL A 33 4.11 -7.07 0.02
CA VAL A 33 3.61 -5.98 0.85
C VAL A 33 4.67 -5.50 1.84
N GLY A 34 4.78 -4.18 2.00
CA GLY A 34 5.61 -3.55 3.01
C GLY A 34 4.86 -2.42 3.69
N LEU A 35 5.38 -1.97 4.81
CA LEU A 35 4.89 -0.77 5.47
C LEU A 35 5.32 0.46 4.67
N HIS A 36 4.63 1.57 4.87
CA HIS A 36 4.91 2.79 4.10
C HIS A 36 6.37 3.22 4.24
N GLY A 37 7.07 3.31 3.12
CA GLY A 37 8.47 3.68 3.05
C GLY A 37 9.47 2.52 3.15
N ASP A 38 9.04 1.32 3.55
CA ASP A 38 9.95 0.21 3.83
C ASP A 38 10.51 -0.47 2.58
N ILE A 39 9.81 -0.38 1.46
CA ILE A 39 10.24 -1.04 0.20
C ILE A 39 10.79 -0.04 -0.82
N GLY A 40 11.12 1.17 -0.37
CA GLY A 40 11.67 2.22 -1.23
C GLY A 40 10.58 2.99 -1.98
N ASP A 41 11.00 3.92 -2.82
CA ASP A 41 10.08 4.86 -3.49
C ASP A 41 9.61 4.39 -4.86
N GLU A 42 10.22 3.35 -5.42
CA GLU A 42 10.06 3.01 -6.84
C GLU A 42 9.33 1.70 -7.10
N LEU A 43 9.07 0.91 -6.07
CA LEU A 43 8.59 -0.47 -6.26
C LEU A 43 7.07 -0.59 -6.21
N ALA A 44 6.42 0.04 -5.24
CA ALA A 44 4.99 -0.12 -5.05
C ALA A 44 4.18 0.56 -6.15
N THR A 45 3.11 -0.11 -6.60
CA THR A 45 2.14 0.47 -7.54
C THR A 45 0.80 0.73 -6.88
N TRP A 46 0.61 0.25 -5.65
CA TRP A 46 -0.60 0.45 -4.87
C TRP A 46 -0.26 0.83 -3.44
N MET A 47 -1.14 1.61 -2.81
CA MET A 47 -1.03 1.97 -1.40
C MET A 47 -2.40 1.91 -0.74
N ILE A 48 -2.42 1.48 0.53
CA ILE A 48 -3.58 1.62 1.43
C ILE A 48 -3.15 2.47 2.60
N VAL A 49 -3.79 3.61 2.79
CA VAL A 49 -3.51 4.53 3.90
C VAL A 49 -4.72 4.57 4.83
N ASP A 50 -4.50 4.25 6.10
CA ASP A 50 -5.51 4.38 7.15
C ASP A 50 -5.28 5.70 7.88
N THR A 51 -6.20 6.65 7.72
CA THR A 51 -6.06 7.98 8.31
C THR A 51 -6.53 8.07 9.75
N SER A 52 -7.06 6.97 10.31
CA SER A 52 -7.54 6.94 11.70
C SER A 52 -6.44 6.68 12.72
N VAL A 53 -5.28 6.19 12.29
CA VAL A 53 -4.17 5.85 13.17
C VAL A 53 -3.18 7.01 13.26
N PRO A 54 -2.47 7.17 14.39
CA PRO A 54 -1.48 8.25 14.51
C PRO A 54 -0.23 8.00 13.66
N GLU A 55 0.14 6.72 13.46
CA GLU A 55 1.29 6.32 12.68
C GLU A 55 0.98 5.02 11.95
N LEU A 56 1.56 4.84 10.76
CA LEU A 56 1.24 3.71 9.89
C LEU A 56 2.08 2.46 10.15
N GLY A 57 2.98 2.52 11.11
CA GLY A 57 3.81 1.39 11.50
C GLY A 57 5.17 1.37 10.81
N GLY A 58 6.04 0.48 11.30
CA GLY A 58 7.39 0.33 10.78
C GLY A 58 8.45 0.91 11.71
N TRP A 59 9.68 0.87 11.23
CA TRP A 59 10.85 1.31 12.00
C TRP A 59 10.92 2.84 12.15
N ASP A 60 10.61 3.56 11.08
CA ASP A 60 10.56 5.03 11.05
C ASP A 60 9.18 5.42 10.52
N PRO A 61 8.15 5.34 11.38
CA PRO A 61 6.77 5.36 10.91
C PRO A 61 6.36 6.74 10.38
N LEU A 62 5.62 6.70 9.28
CA LEU A 62 4.98 7.90 8.72
C LEU A 62 3.63 8.11 9.38
N THR A 63 3.25 9.36 9.54
CA THR A 63 1.85 9.70 9.82
C THR A 63 1.03 9.52 8.53
N PRO A 64 -0.29 9.35 8.63
CA PRO A 64 -1.13 9.29 7.42
C PRO A 64 -0.94 10.49 6.50
N GLU A 65 -0.81 11.68 7.05
CA GLU A 65 -0.59 12.90 6.27
C GLU A 65 0.72 12.87 5.50
N GLN A 66 1.79 12.41 6.16
CA GLN A 66 3.09 12.25 5.52
C GLN A 66 3.05 11.20 4.41
N ALA A 67 2.35 10.10 4.64
CA ALA A 67 2.19 9.04 3.64
C ALA A 67 1.42 9.53 2.41
N LEU A 68 0.35 10.29 2.61
CA LEU A 68 -0.43 10.86 1.51
C LEU A 68 0.37 11.88 0.72
N ALA A 69 1.13 12.74 1.41
CA ALA A 69 2.00 13.72 0.75
C ALA A 69 3.11 13.04 -0.05
N ARG A 70 3.70 11.97 0.50
CA ARG A 70 4.70 11.17 -0.20
C ARG A 70 4.10 10.51 -1.44
N ALA A 71 2.91 9.91 -1.32
CA ALA A 71 2.24 9.26 -2.43
C ALA A 71 1.97 10.24 -3.57
N GLU A 72 1.49 11.43 -3.27
CA GLU A 72 1.25 12.48 -4.26
C GLU A 72 2.56 12.86 -4.97
N ARG A 73 3.63 13.08 -4.20
CA ARG A 73 4.95 13.43 -4.74
C ARG A 73 5.49 12.34 -5.66
N LEU A 74 5.21 11.07 -5.37
CA LEU A 74 5.66 9.94 -6.17
C LEU A 74 4.78 9.66 -7.40
N GLY A 75 3.63 10.33 -7.53
CA GLY A 75 2.76 10.18 -8.68
C GLY A 75 1.57 9.26 -8.49
N PHE A 76 1.26 8.88 -7.25
CA PHE A 76 0.07 8.07 -6.96
C PHE A 76 -1.19 8.92 -7.02
N GLU A 77 -2.29 8.28 -7.44
CA GLU A 77 -3.61 8.89 -7.49
C GLU A 77 -4.55 8.15 -6.55
N ARG A 78 -5.46 8.88 -5.92
CA ARG A 78 -6.53 8.26 -5.13
C ARG A 78 -7.52 7.62 -6.07
N VAL A 79 -7.79 6.33 -5.87
CA VAL A 79 -8.75 5.59 -6.70
C VAL A 79 -10.00 5.19 -5.92
N TRP A 80 -9.93 5.20 -4.59
CA TRP A 80 -11.07 4.88 -3.73
C TRP A 80 -10.82 5.40 -2.33
N SER A 81 -11.89 5.82 -1.66
CA SER A 81 -11.83 6.12 -0.23
C SER A 81 -13.19 5.92 0.41
N ALA A 82 -13.20 5.45 1.64
CA ALA A 82 -14.40 5.36 2.46
C ALA A 82 -13.98 5.40 3.93
N GLY A 83 -14.74 6.12 4.74
CA GLY A 83 -14.36 6.34 6.13
C GLY A 83 -12.96 6.92 6.22
N ASP A 84 -12.09 6.24 6.97
CA ASP A 84 -10.71 6.67 7.17
C ASP A 84 -9.71 5.96 6.25
N VAL A 85 -10.17 5.14 5.30
CA VAL A 85 -9.30 4.34 4.44
C VAL A 85 -9.22 4.95 3.05
N VAL A 86 -8.00 5.09 2.53
CA VAL A 86 -7.72 5.62 1.19
C VAL A 86 -6.89 4.60 0.42
N VAL A 87 -7.32 4.29 -0.81
CA VAL A 87 -6.56 3.43 -1.74
C VAL A 87 -6.01 4.30 -2.85
N LEU A 88 -4.71 4.14 -3.13
CA LEU A 88 -4.01 4.90 -4.16
C LEU A 88 -3.32 3.94 -5.14
N HIS A 89 -3.21 4.37 -6.38
CA HIS A 89 -2.58 3.60 -7.46
C HIS A 89 -1.66 4.51 -8.27
N HIS A 90 -0.52 3.98 -8.70
CA HIS A 90 0.41 4.71 -9.56
C HIS A 90 0.13 4.34 -11.03
N PRO A 91 -0.57 5.19 -11.79
CA PRO A 91 -1.04 4.80 -13.13
C PRO A 91 0.08 4.68 -14.16
N ASP A 92 1.20 5.36 -13.93
CA ASP A 92 2.32 5.42 -14.89
C ASP A 92 3.43 4.41 -14.60
N ARG A 93 3.27 3.58 -13.56
CA ARG A 93 4.30 2.62 -13.16
C ARG A 93 3.84 1.21 -13.46
N ALA A 94 4.67 0.46 -14.19
CA ALA A 94 4.43 -0.96 -14.42
C ALA A 94 4.76 -1.77 -13.17
N VAL A 95 4.14 -2.93 -13.03
CA VAL A 95 4.46 -3.86 -11.94
C VAL A 95 5.86 -4.43 -12.16
N SER A 96 6.71 -4.30 -11.14
CA SER A 96 8.08 -4.84 -11.22
C SER A 96 8.06 -6.37 -11.17
N PRO A 97 8.97 -7.02 -11.93
CA PRO A 97 9.14 -8.48 -11.81
C PRO A 97 9.45 -8.95 -10.39
N THR A 98 10.08 -8.11 -9.57
CA THR A 98 10.34 -8.41 -8.16
C THR A 98 9.07 -8.80 -7.41
N CYS A 99 7.95 -8.13 -7.70
CA CYS A 99 6.67 -8.38 -7.03
C CYS A 99 6.14 -9.78 -7.35
N THR A 100 6.19 -10.17 -8.63
CA THR A 100 5.71 -11.47 -9.09
C THR A 100 6.65 -12.60 -8.65
N THR A 101 7.95 -12.39 -8.79
CA THR A 101 8.97 -13.37 -8.43
C THR A 101 8.92 -13.71 -6.94
N TYR A 102 8.66 -12.73 -6.09
CA TYR A 102 8.53 -12.94 -4.66
C TYR A 102 7.46 -14.00 -4.34
N LEU A 103 6.30 -13.92 -5.00
CA LEU A 103 5.21 -14.87 -4.78
C LEU A 103 5.56 -16.27 -5.30
N GLU A 104 6.29 -16.36 -6.41
CA GLU A 104 6.69 -17.65 -7.00
C GLU A 104 7.66 -18.43 -6.12
N HIS A 105 8.41 -17.73 -5.27
CA HIS A 105 9.45 -18.35 -4.43
C HIS A 105 9.10 -18.40 -2.95
N ARG A 106 7.85 -18.19 -2.60
CA ARG A 106 7.39 -18.25 -1.21
C ARG A 106 7.30 -19.66 -0.69
#